data_744f1aab58f3f330aa795f88a905b005
#
_entry.id   744f1aab58f3f330aa795f88a905b005
#
_cell.length_a   1.000
_cell.length_b   1.000
_cell.length_c   1.000
_cell.angle_alpha   90.00
_cell.angle_beta   90.00
_cell.angle_gamma   90.00
#
_symmetry.space_group_name_H-M   'P 1'
#
loop_
_entity.id
_entity.type
_entity.pdbx_description
1 polymer ?
#
loop_
_entity_poly.entity_id
_entity_poly.type
_entity_poly.pdbx_seq_one_letter_code
_entity_poly.pdbx_strand_id
1 'polypeptide(L)'
;MLGYLGDPEETAKTLQRHADGKIWLHTGDILSMSEEGFFYFKLRLKRMIKSSGMNVYPAQVEAVLYQHADVRDACVIGVPDETQVERVKAFIVLKDAAKATPEMVQELIRHCREHLIKWSCPREVEFRDALPLTRVGKIAFTVLEQEEIAKLKAAGKYTGK
;
A
#
# COMPACT_ATOMS: atom_id res chain seq x y z
N MET A 1 -18.69 18.22 5.13
CA MET A 1 -18.89 18.35 3.66
C MET A 1 -20.33 18.02 3.33
N LEU A 2 -20.87 18.49 2.19
CA LEU A 2 -22.25 18.19 1.77
C LEU A 2 -22.34 16.87 0.97
N GLY A 3 -21.28 16.46 0.30
CA GLY A 3 -21.19 15.25 -0.50
C GLY A 3 -20.17 15.39 -1.65
N TYR A 4 -20.04 14.34 -2.45
CA TYR A 4 -19.28 14.35 -3.71
C TYR A 4 -20.19 14.83 -4.84
N LEU A 5 -19.68 15.72 -5.67
CA LEU A 5 -20.44 16.28 -6.79
C LEU A 5 -20.71 15.18 -7.84
N GLY A 6 -22.00 14.92 -8.13
CA GLY A 6 -22.42 13.94 -9.11
C GLY A 6 -22.25 12.47 -8.70
N ASP A 7 -21.85 12.20 -7.45
CA ASP A 7 -21.63 10.84 -6.93
C ASP A 7 -22.38 10.61 -5.60
N PRO A 8 -23.67 10.34 -5.66
CA PRO A 8 -24.50 10.08 -4.46
C PRO A 8 -24.13 8.76 -3.78
N GLU A 9 -23.63 7.76 -4.54
CA GLU A 9 -23.26 6.46 -3.98
C GLU A 9 -22.01 6.57 -3.10
N GLU A 10 -20.94 7.24 -3.58
CA GLU A 10 -19.73 7.46 -2.78
C GLU A 10 -20.02 8.43 -1.62
N THR A 11 -20.96 9.38 -1.81
CA THR A 11 -21.43 10.25 -0.70
C THR A 11 -22.06 9.42 0.41
N ALA A 12 -22.96 8.49 0.11
CA ALA A 12 -23.63 7.63 1.09
C ALA A 12 -22.66 6.69 1.80
N LYS A 13 -21.62 6.20 1.12
CA LYS A 13 -20.54 5.41 1.74
C LYS A 13 -19.68 6.21 2.71
N THR A 14 -19.48 7.49 2.40
CA THR A 14 -18.58 8.37 3.16
C THR A 14 -19.29 9.10 4.29
N LEU A 15 -20.54 9.54 4.08
CA LEU A 15 -21.36 10.23 5.09
C LEU A 15 -22.41 9.26 5.63
N GLN A 16 -22.15 8.71 6.82
CA GLN A 16 -23.02 7.69 7.40
C GLN A 16 -23.68 8.22 8.69
N ARG A 17 -24.97 7.92 8.84
CA ARG A 17 -25.68 8.19 10.10
C ARG A 17 -25.43 7.06 11.08
N HIS A 18 -24.90 7.39 12.26
CA HIS A 18 -24.65 6.46 13.34
C HIS A 18 -25.80 6.39 14.35
N ALA A 19 -25.67 5.45 15.31
CA ALA A 19 -26.68 5.22 16.35
C ALA A 19 -26.92 6.43 17.26
N ASP A 20 -25.93 7.34 17.35
CA ASP A 20 -26.07 8.63 18.08
C ASP A 20 -26.92 9.67 17.33
N GLY A 21 -27.48 9.31 16.17
CA GLY A 21 -28.26 10.16 15.29
C GLY A 21 -27.47 11.19 14.48
N LYS A 22 -26.15 11.26 14.65
CA LYS A 22 -25.28 12.19 13.93
C LYS A 22 -24.78 11.59 12.62
N ILE A 23 -24.41 12.47 11.68
CA ILE A 23 -23.75 12.09 10.43
C ILE A 23 -22.25 12.17 10.65
N TRP A 24 -21.57 11.05 10.41
CA TRP A 24 -20.13 10.94 10.54
C TRP A 24 -19.47 10.84 9.16
N LEU A 25 -18.32 11.52 9.01
CA LEU A 25 -17.47 11.42 7.83
C LEU A 25 -16.48 10.26 8.01
N HIS A 26 -16.65 9.22 7.22
CA HIS A 26 -15.72 8.08 7.16
C HIS A 26 -14.56 8.39 6.22
N THR A 27 -13.41 8.78 6.77
CA THR A 27 -12.23 9.13 5.98
C THR A 27 -11.52 7.92 5.35
N GLY A 28 -11.77 6.72 5.90
CA GLY A 28 -11.06 5.50 5.56
C GLY A 28 -9.67 5.40 6.19
N ASP A 29 -9.34 6.33 7.09
CA ASP A 29 -8.11 6.29 7.88
C ASP A 29 -8.39 5.72 9.27
N ILE A 30 -7.47 4.91 9.78
CA ILE A 30 -7.47 4.41 11.17
C ILE A 30 -6.42 5.17 11.95
N LEU A 31 -6.86 5.71 13.07
CA LEU A 31 -6.06 6.52 13.97
C LEU A 31 -6.15 5.94 15.38
N SER A 32 -5.11 6.12 16.18
CA SER A 32 -5.22 6.00 17.65
C SER A 32 -5.24 7.37 18.28
N MET A 33 -5.93 7.51 19.40
CA MET A 33 -5.96 8.74 20.18
C MET A 33 -5.26 8.50 21.51
N SER A 34 -4.39 9.43 21.93
CA SER A 34 -3.79 9.42 23.26
C SER A 34 -4.81 9.91 24.31
N GLU A 35 -4.52 9.74 25.59
CA GLU A 35 -5.30 10.27 26.70
C GLU A 35 -5.39 11.81 26.67
N GLU A 36 -4.38 12.46 26.09
CA GLU A 36 -4.30 13.91 25.91
C GLU A 36 -5.09 14.42 24.70
N GLY A 37 -5.71 13.51 23.89
CA GLY A 37 -6.51 13.84 22.72
C GLY A 37 -5.75 14.01 21.42
N PHE A 38 -4.46 13.66 21.34
CA PHE A 38 -3.69 13.67 20.09
C PHE A 38 -4.01 12.44 19.25
N PHE A 39 -4.17 12.65 17.93
CA PHE A 39 -4.42 11.60 16.96
C PHE A 39 -3.14 11.18 16.27
N TYR A 40 -2.89 9.86 16.27
CA TYR A 40 -1.75 9.23 15.58
C TYR A 40 -2.26 8.38 14.44
N PHE A 41 -1.83 8.70 13.22
CA PHE A 41 -2.17 7.91 12.03
C PHE A 41 -1.57 6.51 12.14
N LYS A 42 -2.38 5.50 11.90
CA LYS A 42 -1.97 4.08 11.88
C LYS A 42 -1.95 3.50 10.47
N LEU A 43 -3.05 3.63 9.75
CA LEU A 43 -3.18 3.04 8.42
C LEU A 43 -4.35 3.63 7.64
N ARG A 44 -4.35 3.36 6.33
CA ARG A 44 -5.47 3.64 5.44
C ARG A 44 -6.13 2.33 4.99
N LEU A 45 -7.42 2.15 5.25
CA LEU A 45 -8.16 0.89 5.00
C LEU A 45 -8.07 0.44 3.53
N LYS A 46 -8.20 1.38 2.59
CA LYS A 46 -8.14 1.07 1.14
C LYS A 46 -6.77 0.56 0.65
N ARG A 47 -5.70 0.72 1.46
CA ARG A 47 -4.34 0.24 1.13
C ARG A 47 -3.98 -1.09 1.81
N MET A 48 -4.88 -1.64 2.63
CA MET A 48 -4.62 -2.89 3.34
C MET A 48 -4.55 -4.05 2.36
N ILE A 49 -3.45 -4.80 2.38
CA ILE A 49 -3.20 -5.99 1.56
C ILE A 49 -3.66 -7.22 2.34
N LYS A 50 -4.41 -8.10 1.69
CA LYS A 50 -4.88 -9.37 2.27
C LYS A 50 -4.00 -10.52 1.80
N SER A 51 -2.94 -10.81 2.52
CA SER A 51 -1.98 -11.88 2.17
C SER A 51 -2.16 -13.09 3.07
N SER A 52 -2.55 -14.23 2.49
CA SER A 52 -2.72 -15.52 3.20
C SER A 52 -3.61 -15.42 4.46
N GLY A 53 -4.71 -14.67 4.39
CA GLY A 53 -5.62 -14.45 5.52
C GLY A 53 -5.13 -13.41 6.55
N MET A 54 -3.96 -12.83 6.35
CA MET A 54 -3.39 -11.81 7.23
C MET A 54 -3.49 -10.41 6.60
N ASN A 55 -3.74 -9.42 7.44
CA ASN A 55 -3.75 -8.03 7.03
C ASN A 55 -2.32 -7.48 7.05
N VAL A 56 -1.83 -7.04 5.89
CA VAL A 56 -0.53 -6.38 5.74
C VAL A 56 -0.77 -4.90 5.46
N TYR A 57 -0.03 -4.07 6.15
CA TYR A 57 -0.13 -2.62 6.06
C TYR A 57 1.06 -2.05 5.28
N PRO A 58 0.87 -1.60 4.03
CA PRO A 58 1.96 -1.10 3.18
C PRO A 58 2.85 -0.07 3.85
N ALA A 59 2.27 0.87 4.60
CA ALA A 59 3.02 1.90 5.30
C ALA A 59 4.06 1.36 6.29
N GLN A 60 3.79 0.21 6.94
CA GLN A 60 4.75 -0.42 7.85
C GLN A 60 5.92 -1.02 7.07
N VAL A 61 5.64 -1.65 5.93
CA VAL A 61 6.67 -2.24 5.06
C VAL A 61 7.51 -1.13 4.43
N GLU A 62 6.85 -0.09 3.92
CA GLU A 62 7.50 1.10 3.37
C GLU A 62 8.44 1.76 4.40
N ALA A 63 7.98 1.93 5.65
CA ALA A 63 8.79 2.50 6.72
C ALA A 63 10.08 1.71 7.00
N VAL A 64 10.02 0.37 6.93
CA VAL A 64 11.20 -0.48 7.07
C VAL A 64 12.12 -0.35 5.86
N LEU A 65 11.57 -0.34 4.64
CA LEU A 65 12.35 -0.16 3.42
C LEU A 65 13.09 1.20 3.39
N TYR A 66 12.46 2.27 3.88
CA TYR A 66 13.10 3.60 4.00
C TYR A 66 14.26 3.65 5.01
N GLN A 67 14.36 2.69 5.94
CA GLN A 67 15.51 2.59 6.85
C GLN A 67 16.77 2.07 6.16
N HIS A 68 16.63 1.43 5.00
CA HIS A 68 17.77 0.94 4.24
C HIS A 68 18.52 2.10 3.57
N ALA A 69 19.86 2.14 3.75
CA ALA A 69 20.70 3.26 3.32
C ALA A 69 20.61 3.61 1.83
N ASP A 70 20.41 2.59 0.98
CA ASP A 70 20.38 2.75 -0.47
C ASP A 70 18.98 3.04 -1.05
N VAL A 71 17.92 2.96 -0.24
CA VAL A 71 16.56 3.24 -0.70
C VAL A 71 16.31 4.75 -0.69
N ARG A 72 15.82 5.27 -1.84
CA ARG A 72 15.37 6.64 -2.00
C ARG A 72 13.85 6.74 -1.83
N ASP A 73 13.11 5.92 -2.61
CA ASP A 73 11.66 5.86 -2.57
C ASP A 73 11.18 4.40 -2.56
N ALA A 74 10.08 4.14 -1.87
CA ALA A 74 9.44 2.84 -1.81
C ALA A 74 7.92 2.97 -1.89
N CYS A 75 7.29 2.04 -2.62
CA CYS A 75 5.85 1.88 -2.63
C CYS A 75 5.51 0.39 -2.60
N VAL A 76 4.65 0.01 -1.68
CA VAL A 76 4.23 -1.39 -1.49
C VAL A 76 2.76 -1.53 -1.86
N ILE A 77 2.45 -2.53 -2.69
CA ILE A 77 1.09 -2.85 -3.12
C ILE A 77 0.77 -4.32 -2.92
N GLY A 78 -0.53 -4.64 -2.90
CA GLY A 78 -1.04 -5.99 -3.05
C GLY A 78 -1.21 -6.32 -4.53
N VAL A 79 -0.63 -7.44 -4.96
CA VAL A 79 -0.81 -7.96 -6.32
C VAL A 79 -1.67 -9.22 -6.22
N PRO A 80 -2.78 -9.36 -6.98
CA PRO A 80 -3.59 -10.56 -6.99
C PRO A 80 -2.77 -11.84 -7.16
N ASP A 81 -3.06 -12.85 -6.35
CA ASP A 81 -2.32 -14.11 -6.31
C ASP A 81 -3.29 -15.29 -6.16
N GLU A 82 -3.04 -16.37 -6.89
CA GLU A 82 -3.92 -17.56 -6.91
C GLU A 82 -3.99 -18.28 -5.55
N THR A 83 -2.91 -18.21 -4.77
CA THR A 83 -2.76 -18.97 -3.53
C THR A 83 -2.96 -18.15 -2.26
N GLN A 84 -2.75 -16.83 -2.35
CA GLN A 84 -2.67 -15.96 -1.16
C GLN A 84 -3.70 -14.84 -1.11
N VAL A 85 -4.64 -14.79 -2.07
CA VAL A 85 -5.51 -13.66 -2.35
C VAL A 85 -4.69 -12.50 -2.94
N GLU A 86 -3.68 -12.01 -2.21
CA GLU A 86 -2.72 -11.02 -2.67
C GLU A 86 -1.31 -11.36 -2.17
N ARG A 87 -0.31 -11.12 -3.00
CA ARG A 87 1.11 -11.13 -2.61
C ARG A 87 1.61 -9.71 -2.42
N VAL A 88 2.49 -9.52 -1.46
CA VAL A 88 3.12 -8.23 -1.19
C VAL A 88 4.23 -7.98 -2.22
N LYS A 89 4.12 -6.90 -2.98
CA LYS A 89 5.15 -6.45 -3.94
C LYS A 89 5.62 -5.04 -3.59
N ALA A 90 6.95 -4.85 -3.60
CA ALA A 90 7.57 -3.55 -3.38
C ALA A 90 8.17 -3.00 -4.67
N PHE A 91 7.85 -1.74 -4.97
CA PHE A 91 8.52 -0.95 -5.99
C PHE A 91 9.52 -0.03 -5.31
N ILE A 92 10.78 -0.09 -5.73
CA ILE A 92 11.89 0.58 -5.07
C ILE A 92 12.62 1.49 -6.07
N VAL A 93 12.89 2.70 -5.62
CA VAL A 93 13.86 3.58 -6.29
C VAL A 93 15.09 3.65 -5.41
N LEU A 94 16.23 3.25 -5.96
CA LEU A 94 17.51 3.35 -5.27
C LEU A 94 18.11 4.75 -5.43
N LYS A 95 18.96 5.15 -4.47
CA LYS A 95 19.76 6.38 -4.55
C LYS A 95 20.79 6.30 -5.67
N ASP A 96 21.34 5.09 -5.89
CA ASP A 96 22.25 4.76 -6.98
C ASP A 96 21.64 3.64 -7.81
N ALA A 97 21.24 3.94 -9.03
CA ALA A 97 20.62 2.99 -9.95
C ALA A 97 21.56 1.83 -10.34
N ALA A 98 22.89 2.02 -10.27
CA ALA A 98 23.85 0.95 -10.56
C ALA A 98 23.79 -0.21 -9.57
N LYS A 99 23.20 0.01 -8.38
CA LYS A 99 22.97 -1.03 -7.37
C LYS A 99 21.71 -1.86 -7.59
N ALA A 100 20.94 -1.64 -8.66
CA ALA A 100 19.72 -2.39 -8.96
C ALA A 100 20.04 -3.81 -9.48
N THR A 101 20.53 -4.67 -8.59
CA THR A 101 20.97 -6.04 -8.88
C THR A 101 20.10 -7.08 -8.18
N PRO A 102 20.12 -8.35 -8.61
CA PRO A 102 19.45 -9.44 -7.91
C PRO A 102 19.89 -9.59 -6.44
N GLU A 103 21.16 -9.31 -6.14
CA GLU A 103 21.72 -9.35 -4.79
C GLU A 103 21.07 -8.30 -3.91
N MET A 104 20.87 -7.08 -4.42
CA MET A 104 20.17 -6.00 -3.73
C MET A 104 18.71 -6.38 -3.45
N VAL A 105 18.02 -7.08 -4.35
CA VAL A 105 16.68 -7.63 -4.09
C VAL A 105 16.69 -8.52 -2.85
N GLN A 106 17.66 -9.46 -2.78
CA GLN A 106 17.77 -10.38 -1.64
C GLN A 106 18.14 -9.65 -0.34
N GLU A 107 18.96 -8.62 -0.43
CA GLU A 107 19.33 -7.77 0.70
C GLU A 107 18.13 -7.03 1.27
N LEU A 108 17.33 -6.39 0.42
CA LEU A 108 16.10 -5.68 0.83
C LEU A 108 15.06 -6.63 1.44
N ILE A 109 14.89 -7.82 0.87
CA ILE A 109 14.00 -8.84 1.44
C ILE A 109 14.52 -9.32 2.80
N ARG A 110 15.83 -9.53 2.94
CA ARG A 110 16.44 -9.90 4.22
C ARG A 110 16.24 -8.78 5.26
N HIS A 111 16.50 -7.52 4.89
CA HIS A 111 16.26 -6.36 5.74
C HIS A 111 14.81 -6.31 6.24
N CYS A 112 13.85 -6.56 5.35
CA CYS A 112 12.44 -6.65 5.76
C CYS A 112 12.17 -7.80 6.73
N ARG A 113 12.81 -8.97 6.55
CA ARG A 113 12.63 -10.15 7.42
C ARG A 113 13.17 -9.95 8.84
N GLU A 114 14.16 -9.10 9.01
CA GLU A 114 14.74 -8.76 10.31
C GLU A 114 13.82 -7.84 11.14
N HIS A 115 12.93 -7.08 10.48
CA HIS A 115 12.11 -6.04 11.11
C HIS A 115 10.61 -6.29 11.02
N LEU A 116 10.17 -7.22 10.16
CA LEU A 116 8.76 -7.51 9.90
C LEU A 116 8.43 -8.99 10.11
N ILE A 117 7.18 -9.24 10.41
CA ILE A 117 6.63 -10.59 10.42
C ILE A 117 6.62 -11.18 8.99
N LYS A 118 6.80 -12.49 8.90
CA LYS A 118 7.05 -13.22 7.64
C LYS A 118 6.07 -12.89 6.51
N TRP A 119 4.79 -12.77 6.79
CA TRP A 119 3.74 -12.50 5.79
C TRP A 119 3.66 -11.04 5.35
N SER A 120 4.27 -10.12 6.09
CA SER A 120 4.39 -8.70 5.70
C SER A 120 5.58 -8.43 4.79
N CYS A 121 6.55 -9.37 4.72
CA CYS A 121 7.73 -9.19 3.89
C CYS A 121 7.36 -9.25 2.40
N PRO A 122 7.90 -8.35 1.56
CA PRO A 122 7.73 -8.42 0.12
C PRO A 122 8.23 -9.75 -0.44
N ARG A 123 7.45 -10.36 -1.32
CA ARG A 123 7.86 -11.54 -2.09
C ARG A 123 8.51 -11.18 -3.41
N GLU A 124 8.24 -9.99 -3.88
CA GLU A 124 8.75 -9.46 -5.12
C GLU A 124 9.19 -8.01 -4.90
N VAL A 125 10.36 -7.68 -5.44
CA VAL A 125 10.90 -6.31 -5.48
C VAL A 125 11.16 -5.96 -6.94
N GLU A 126 10.64 -4.83 -7.38
CA GLU A 126 10.87 -4.28 -8.71
C GLU A 126 11.54 -2.91 -8.57
N PHE A 127 12.71 -2.75 -9.20
CA PHE A 127 13.39 -1.47 -9.25
C PHE A 127 12.80 -0.57 -10.33
N ARG A 128 12.70 0.71 -10.04
CA ARG A 128 12.22 1.77 -10.94
C ARG A 128 13.15 2.99 -10.85
N ASP A 129 13.27 3.72 -11.93
CA ASP A 129 13.99 5.01 -11.94
C ASP A 129 13.21 6.09 -11.19
N ALA A 130 11.87 6.03 -11.25
CA ALA A 130 10.95 6.89 -10.53
C ALA A 130 9.62 6.18 -10.27
N LEU A 131 8.93 6.56 -9.18
CA LEU A 131 7.56 6.14 -8.92
C LEU A 131 6.56 7.14 -9.53
N PRO A 132 5.40 6.66 -10.00
CA PRO A 132 4.36 7.54 -10.50
C PRO A 132 3.82 8.43 -9.38
N LEU A 133 3.61 9.71 -9.69
CA LEU A 133 3.10 10.69 -8.73
C LEU A 133 1.71 11.17 -9.11
N THR A 134 0.90 11.47 -8.10
CA THR A 134 -0.35 12.19 -8.28
C THR A 134 -0.07 13.67 -8.63
N ARG A 135 -1.10 14.40 -9.07
CA ARG A 135 -1.00 15.85 -9.36
C ARG A 135 -0.53 16.69 -8.16
N VAL A 136 -0.65 16.16 -6.95
CA VAL A 136 -0.22 16.81 -5.70
C VAL A 136 1.10 16.25 -5.16
N GLY A 137 1.86 15.51 -5.97
CA GLY A 137 3.20 15.02 -5.63
C GLY A 137 3.24 13.80 -4.70
N LYS A 138 2.10 13.13 -4.44
CA LYS A 138 2.10 11.87 -3.67
C LYS A 138 2.28 10.67 -4.60
N ILE A 139 2.90 9.60 -4.12
CA ILE A 139 3.03 8.35 -4.88
C ILE A 139 1.64 7.83 -5.27
N ALA A 140 1.42 7.64 -6.58
CA ALA A 140 0.18 7.15 -7.16
C ALA A 140 0.16 5.61 -7.17
N PHE A 141 0.03 4.98 -6.00
CA PHE A 141 0.06 3.51 -5.86
C PHE A 141 -0.99 2.81 -6.73
N THR A 142 -2.15 3.44 -6.98
CA THR A 142 -3.20 2.90 -7.85
C THR A 142 -2.74 2.72 -9.30
N VAL A 143 -1.80 3.54 -9.78
CA VAL A 143 -1.19 3.38 -11.11
C VAL A 143 -0.36 2.09 -11.13
N LEU A 144 0.44 1.85 -10.10
CA LEU A 144 1.24 0.62 -9.97
C LEU A 144 0.37 -0.63 -9.88
N GLU A 145 -0.75 -0.56 -9.14
CA GLU A 145 -1.74 -1.64 -9.08
C GLU A 145 -2.35 -1.94 -10.45
N GLN A 146 -2.72 -0.90 -11.20
CA GLN A 146 -3.27 -1.05 -12.56
C GLN A 146 -2.25 -1.65 -13.53
N GLU A 147 -0.98 -1.23 -13.46
CA GLU A 147 0.11 -1.82 -14.25
C GLU A 147 0.27 -3.32 -13.97
N GLU A 148 0.28 -3.72 -12.70
CA GLU A 148 0.40 -5.13 -12.32
C GLU A 148 -0.82 -5.96 -12.75
N ILE A 149 -2.03 -5.43 -12.58
CA ILE A 149 -3.25 -6.06 -13.08
C ILE A 149 -3.18 -6.24 -14.61
N ALA A 150 -2.71 -5.24 -15.34
CA ALA A 150 -2.54 -5.34 -16.79
C ALA A 150 -1.51 -6.42 -17.19
N LYS A 151 -0.36 -6.51 -16.47
CA LYS A 151 0.62 -7.56 -16.66
C LYS A 151 0.04 -8.96 -16.41
N LEU A 152 -0.74 -9.14 -15.33
CA LEU A 152 -1.40 -10.41 -15.01
C LEU A 152 -2.43 -10.81 -16.04
N LYS A 153 -3.23 -9.86 -16.55
CA LYS A 153 -4.21 -10.10 -17.63
C LYS A 153 -3.53 -10.53 -18.91
N ALA A 154 -2.45 -9.84 -19.30
CA ALA A 154 -1.68 -10.18 -20.50
C ALA A 154 -1.03 -11.57 -20.40
N ALA A 155 -0.64 -11.98 -19.20
CA ALA A 155 -0.08 -13.31 -18.92
C ALA A 155 -1.13 -14.42 -18.71
N GLY A 156 -2.45 -14.12 -18.78
CA GLY A 156 -3.52 -15.06 -18.51
C GLY A 156 -3.60 -15.56 -17.05
N LYS A 157 -2.97 -14.84 -16.13
CA LYS A 157 -2.86 -15.20 -14.70
C LYS A 157 -3.74 -14.33 -13.78
N TYR A 158 -4.59 -13.50 -14.35
CA TYR A 158 -5.46 -12.65 -13.55
C TYR A 158 -6.67 -13.44 -13.03
N THR A 159 -6.70 -13.67 -11.73
CA THR A 159 -7.79 -14.34 -11.00
C THR A 159 -8.76 -13.33 -10.40
N GLY A 160 -9.10 -12.28 -11.13
CA GLY A 160 -9.88 -11.16 -10.64
C GLY A 160 -11.14 -11.54 -9.88
N LYS A 161 -11.31 -10.87 -8.72
CA LYS A 161 -12.60 -10.66 -8.08
C LYS A 161 -13.20 -9.38 -8.59
#